data_121d1ced535201f00be57c73ec662510
#
_entry.id   121d1ced535201f00be57c73ec662510
#
_cell.length_a   1.000
_cell.length_b   1.000
_cell.length_c   1.000
_cell.angle_alpha   90.00
_cell.angle_beta   90.00
_cell.angle_gamma   90.00
#
_symmetry.space_group_name_H-M   'P 1'
#
loop_
_entity.id
_entity.type
_entity.pdbx_description
1 polymer ?
#
loop_
_entity_poly.entity_id
_entity_poly.type
_entity_poly.pdbx_seq_one_letter_code
_entity_poly.pdbx_strand_id
1 'polypeptide(L)'
;PTLENLIAAEPDFFFAGWNYGMKPGGEVTPDTLAPHGIKTLELTESCVHLDKSRPAATMDLLYGDMEKLGKIFGKEDEANKLVSGWKTELAAIKTKIGDKSGTRVFLYDSGEDKPFTAGKFAIPTAMISEAGGTNIMTDLDTSWGTTSWETVATRNPEFLVLLDYQDDAGYQKLLDFLKSHPAMKETDAVKNNRFVALRYAELTPGPANIEAIAKMAKAMHPEAF
;
A
#
# COMPACT_ATOMS: atom_id res chain seq x y z
N PRO A 1 -6.85 -18.34 -5.86
CA PRO A 1 -6.88 -19.80 -5.97
C PRO A 1 -8.30 -20.32 -5.78
N THR A 2 -8.61 -21.51 -6.36
CA THR A 2 -9.84 -22.25 -6.08
C THR A 2 -9.62 -23.18 -4.89
N LEU A 3 -10.72 -23.62 -4.25
CA LEU A 3 -10.64 -24.59 -3.15
C LEU A 3 -9.99 -25.90 -3.62
N GLU A 4 -10.33 -26.37 -4.83
CA GLU A 4 -9.75 -27.57 -5.43
C GLU A 4 -8.23 -27.46 -5.58
N ASN A 5 -7.71 -26.31 -6.09
CA ASN A 5 -6.27 -26.09 -6.24
C ASN A 5 -5.54 -26.07 -4.90
N LEU A 6 -6.16 -25.51 -3.86
CA LEU A 6 -5.57 -25.50 -2.52
C LEU A 6 -5.55 -26.90 -1.90
N ILE A 7 -6.64 -27.67 -2.03
CA ILE A 7 -6.69 -29.05 -1.55
C ILE A 7 -5.65 -29.90 -2.29
N ALA A 8 -5.53 -29.75 -3.61
CA ALA A 8 -4.56 -30.50 -4.41
C ALA A 8 -3.10 -30.17 -4.10
N ALA A 9 -2.83 -28.97 -3.58
CA ALA A 9 -1.49 -28.55 -3.18
C ALA A 9 -1.11 -29.04 -1.77
N GLU A 10 -2.08 -29.56 -0.99
CA GLU A 10 -1.91 -30.09 0.37
C GLU A 10 -1.08 -29.17 1.31
N PRO A 11 -1.33 -27.84 1.37
CA PRO A 11 -0.56 -26.97 2.25
C PRO A 11 -0.99 -27.13 3.71
N ASP A 12 -0.04 -27.07 4.63
CA ASP A 12 -0.33 -26.98 6.07
C ASP A 12 -0.90 -25.61 6.47
N PHE A 13 -0.57 -24.58 5.68
CA PHE A 13 -0.88 -23.18 5.97
C PHE A 13 -1.10 -22.36 4.68
N PHE A 14 -2.17 -21.56 4.67
CA PHE A 14 -2.50 -20.63 3.59
C PHE A 14 -2.47 -19.19 4.10
N PHE A 15 -1.57 -18.38 3.52
CA PHE A 15 -1.52 -16.95 3.77
C PHE A 15 -2.20 -16.21 2.60
N ALA A 16 -3.36 -15.61 2.86
CA ALA A 16 -4.18 -14.93 1.87
C ALA A 16 -4.03 -13.42 1.93
N GLY A 17 -4.00 -12.76 0.77
CA GLY A 17 -4.00 -11.30 0.67
C GLY A 17 -5.17 -10.77 -0.17
N TRP A 18 -5.59 -9.52 0.06
CA TRP A 18 -6.61 -8.78 -0.72
C TRP A 18 -7.90 -9.53 -1.03
N ASN A 19 -8.49 -10.22 -0.06
CA ASN A 19 -9.70 -11.02 -0.25
C ASN A 19 -9.56 -12.16 -1.28
N TYR A 20 -8.37 -12.48 -1.74
CA TYR A 20 -8.18 -13.58 -2.67
C TYR A 20 -8.52 -14.90 -1.99
N GLY A 21 -9.78 -15.31 -2.20
CA GLY A 21 -10.32 -16.54 -1.67
C GLY A 21 -10.88 -16.45 -0.24
N MET A 22 -10.61 -15.41 0.54
CA MET A 22 -11.06 -15.31 1.95
C MET A 22 -12.32 -14.45 2.14
N LYS A 23 -12.95 -14.05 1.04
CA LYS A 23 -14.19 -13.26 1.10
C LYS A 23 -15.30 -14.05 1.82
N PRO A 24 -16.03 -13.47 2.78
CA PRO A 24 -17.16 -14.13 3.44
C PRO A 24 -18.18 -14.68 2.45
N GLY A 25 -18.54 -15.95 2.60
CA GLY A 25 -19.42 -16.67 1.68
C GLY A 25 -18.75 -17.08 0.36
N GLY A 26 -17.43 -16.86 0.22
CA GLY A 26 -16.66 -17.34 -0.93
C GLY A 26 -16.31 -18.83 -0.82
N GLU A 27 -15.74 -19.35 -1.91
CA GLU A 27 -15.34 -20.76 -2.01
C GLU A 27 -14.16 -21.09 -1.07
N VAL A 28 -13.21 -20.17 -0.93
CA VAL A 28 -12.02 -20.31 -0.09
C VAL A 28 -12.16 -19.43 1.14
N THR A 29 -12.37 -20.04 2.29
CA THR A 29 -12.52 -19.38 3.60
C THR A 29 -11.86 -20.22 4.68
N PRO A 30 -11.60 -19.68 5.89
CA PRO A 30 -11.15 -20.50 7.01
C PRO A 30 -12.05 -21.70 7.25
N ASP A 31 -13.38 -21.55 7.14
CA ASP A 31 -14.35 -22.61 7.38
C ASP A 31 -14.31 -23.70 6.31
N THR A 32 -14.08 -23.34 5.04
CA THR A 32 -13.97 -24.32 3.94
C THR A 32 -12.62 -25.03 3.91
N LEU A 33 -11.56 -24.41 4.45
CA LEU A 33 -10.21 -24.98 4.50
C LEU A 33 -9.95 -25.83 5.74
N ALA A 34 -10.59 -25.51 6.88
CA ALA A 34 -10.39 -26.23 8.14
C ALA A 34 -10.68 -27.74 8.07
N PRO A 35 -11.73 -28.24 7.34
CA PRO A 35 -11.97 -29.68 7.18
C PRO A 35 -10.83 -30.43 6.47
N HIS A 36 -10.00 -29.73 5.71
CA HIS A 36 -8.83 -30.26 4.99
C HIS A 36 -7.53 -30.11 5.78
N GLY A 37 -7.60 -29.64 7.05
CA GLY A 37 -6.43 -29.44 7.90
C GLY A 37 -5.62 -28.18 7.57
N ILE A 38 -6.05 -27.37 6.60
CA ILE A 38 -5.34 -26.16 6.13
C ILE A 38 -5.63 -25.01 7.10
N LYS A 39 -4.60 -24.52 7.77
CA LYS A 39 -4.68 -23.34 8.63
C LYS A 39 -4.54 -22.07 7.78
N THR A 40 -5.15 -20.97 8.22
CA THR A 40 -5.21 -19.74 7.43
C THR A 40 -4.77 -18.52 8.23
N LEU A 41 -4.11 -17.58 7.54
CA LEU A 41 -3.91 -16.22 7.99
C LEU A 41 -4.27 -15.29 6.83
N GLU A 42 -5.07 -14.28 7.10
CA GLU A 42 -5.35 -13.24 6.13
C GLU A 42 -4.47 -12.01 6.41
N LEU A 43 -3.92 -11.41 5.35
CA LEU A 43 -3.19 -10.15 5.39
C LEU A 43 -4.05 -9.08 6.09
N THR A 44 -3.53 -8.45 7.13
CA THR A 44 -4.32 -7.54 7.98
C THR A 44 -4.92 -6.38 7.19
N GLU A 45 -4.24 -5.87 6.17
CA GLU A 45 -4.79 -4.83 5.30
C GLU A 45 -6.09 -5.29 4.62
N SER A 46 -6.15 -6.53 4.15
CA SER A 46 -7.32 -7.03 3.42
C SER A 46 -8.54 -7.33 4.28
N CYS A 47 -8.36 -7.43 5.62
CA CYS A 47 -9.46 -7.65 6.57
C CYS A 47 -10.46 -6.47 6.68
N VAL A 48 -10.30 -5.41 5.93
CA VAL A 48 -11.24 -4.26 5.89
C VAL A 48 -12.67 -4.66 5.53
N HIS A 49 -12.85 -5.76 4.82
CA HIS A 49 -14.18 -6.29 4.49
C HIS A 49 -14.91 -6.88 5.72
N LEU A 50 -14.17 -7.24 6.77
CA LEU A 50 -14.73 -7.73 8.03
C LEU A 50 -15.05 -6.60 9.01
N ASP A 51 -14.20 -5.57 9.06
CA ASP A 51 -14.35 -4.45 9.99
C ASP A 51 -13.89 -3.13 9.35
N LYS A 52 -14.85 -2.29 8.99
CA LYS A 52 -14.61 -0.93 8.47
C LYS A 52 -14.48 0.13 9.57
N SER A 53 -14.75 -0.23 10.83
CA SER A 53 -14.66 0.70 11.96
C SER A 53 -13.23 0.94 12.44
N ARG A 54 -12.26 0.18 11.93
CA ARG A 54 -10.84 0.29 12.29
C ARG A 54 -10.24 1.65 11.92
N PRO A 55 -9.19 2.08 12.61
CA PRO A 55 -8.50 3.34 12.30
C PRO A 55 -7.85 3.31 10.91
N ALA A 56 -7.43 4.48 10.43
CA ALA A 56 -6.63 4.58 9.22
C ALA A 56 -5.37 3.70 9.30
N ALA A 57 -4.86 3.28 8.13
CA ALA A 57 -3.68 2.44 8.05
C ALA A 57 -2.47 3.12 8.72
N THR A 58 -1.73 2.33 9.50
CA THR A 58 -0.40 2.64 10.01
C THR A 58 0.56 1.51 9.62
N MET A 59 1.85 1.71 9.80
CA MET A 59 2.83 0.64 9.55
C MET A 59 2.66 -0.55 10.50
N ASP A 60 1.86 -0.42 11.56
CA ASP A 60 1.53 -1.54 12.46
C ASP A 60 0.79 -2.68 11.74
N LEU A 61 0.15 -2.41 10.59
CA LEU A 61 -0.39 -3.47 9.73
C LEU A 61 0.72 -4.44 9.28
N LEU A 62 1.83 -3.89 8.76
CA LEU A 62 2.99 -4.69 8.35
C LEU A 62 3.70 -5.33 9.54
N TYR A 63 3.92 -4.56 10.60
CA TYR A 63 4.62 -5.07 11.79
C TYR A 63 3.87 -6.23 12.43
N GLY A 64 2.55 -6.06 12.63
CA GLY A 64 1.72 -7.10 13.21
C GLY A 64 1.65 -8.38 12.37
N ASP A 65 1.63 -8.26 11.04
CA ASP A 65 1.65 -9.44 10.17
C ASP A 65 2.99 -10.17 10.23
N MET A 66 4.11 -9.46 10.29
CA MET A 66 5.44 -10.06 10.48
C MET A 66 5.58 -10.75 11.83
N GLU A 67 5.07 -10.15 12.90
CA GLU A 67 5.08 -10.73 14.25
C GLU A 67 4.21 -12.01 14.32
N LYS A 68 3.02 -12.01 13.67
CA LYS A 68 2.16 -13.21 13.54
C LYS A 68 2.87 -14.32 12.79
N LEU A 69 3.51 -14.00 11.64
CA LEU A 69 4.27 -14.99 10.88
C LEU A 69 5.46 -15.53 11.68
N GLY A 70 6.16 -14.68 12.42
CA GLY A 70 7.20 -15.09 13.35
C GLY A 70 6.71 -16.14 14.34
N LYS A 71 5.56 -15.91 14.97
CA LYS A 71 4.93 -16.88 15.91
C LYS A 71 4.51 -18.18 15.23
N ILE A 72 3.89 -18.09 14.03
CA ILE A 72 3.42 -19.27 13.29
C ILE A 72 4.60 -20.19 12.92
N PHE A 73 5.75 -19.63 12.57
CA PHE A 73 6.92 -20.37 12.12
C PHE A 73 8.00 -20.56 13.21
N GLY A 74 7.74 -20.16 14.46
CA GLY A 74 8.72 -20.28 15.57
C GLY A 74 9.97 -19.41 15.34
N LYS A 75 9.77 -18.22 14.79
CA LYS A 75 10.80 -17.24 14.42
C LYS A 75 10.56 -15.86 15.03
N GLU A 76 10.05 -15.84 16.26
CA GLU A 76 9.68 -14.59 16.95
C GLU A 76 10.84 -13.62 17.10
N ASP A 77 12.02 -14.13 17.45
CA ASP A 77 13.22 -13.28 17.65
C ASP A 77 13.66 -12.62 16.35
N GLU A 78 13.66 -13.38 15.25
CA GLU A 78 13.99 -12.85 13.92
C GLU A 78 12.96 -11.81 13.46
N ALA A 79 11.67 -12.08 13.64
CA ALA A 79 10.58 -11.16 13.30
C ALA A 79 10.67 -9.86 14.12
N ASN A 80 10.88 -9.95 15.44
CA ASN A 80 11.03 -8.81 16.34
C ASN A 80 12.26 -7.97 15.97
N LYS A 81 13.38 -8.61 15.65
CA LYS A 81 14.60 -7.92 15.21
C LYS A 81 14.36 -7.16 13.90
N LEU A 82 13.67 -7.78 12.93
CA LEU A 82 13.35 -7.19 11.65
C LEU A 82 12.46 -5.94 11.86
N VAL A 83 11.37 -6.07 12.60
CA VAL A 83 10.43 -4.97 12.91
C VAL A 83 11.14 -3.83 13.65
N SER A 84 12.00 -4.15 14.62
CA SER A 84 12.78 -3.12 15.34
C SER A 84 13.74 -2.38 14.42
N GLY A 85 14.39 -3.08 13.47
CA GLY A 85 15.23 -2.46 12.44
C GLY A 85 14.42 -1.48 11.59
N TRP A 86 13.28 -1.89 11.08
CA TRP A 86 12.38 -1.04 10.28
C TRP A 86 11.92 0.22 11.02
N LYS A 87 11.51 0.07 12.28
CA LYS A 87 11.14 1.23 13.14
C LYS A 87 12.29 2.22 13.29
N THR A 88 13.52 1.71 13.44
CA THR A 88 14.72 2.54 13.53
C THR A 88 14.99 3.28 12.21
N GLU A 89 14.88 2.61 11.08
CA GLU A 89 15.07 3.22 9.75
C GLU A 89 14.02 4.31 9.50
N LEU A 90 12.75 4.07 9.79
CA LEU A 90 11.68 5.06 9.62
C LEU A 90 11.85 6.25 10.56
N ALA A 91 12.31 6.03 11.81
CA ALA A 91 12.62 7.12 12.72
C ALA A 91 13.77 8.01 12.19
N ALA A 92 14.79 7.41 11.57
CA ALA A 92 15.89 8.15 10.94
C ALA A 92 15.39 8.98 9.72
N ILE A 93 14.47 8.43 8.91
CA ILE A 93 13.83 9.17 7.81
C ILE A 93 13.05 10.37 8.35
N LYS A 94 12.20 10.17 9.36
CA LYS A 94 11.43 11.25 10.01
C LYS A 94 12.33 12.35 10.57
N THR A 95 13.44 11.98 11.19
CA THR A 95 14.43 12.93 11.71
C THR A 95 15.02 13.80 10.60
N LYS A 96 15.31 13.23 9.44
CA LYS A 96 15.82 14.00 8.28
C LYS A 96 14.78 14.94 7.70
N ILE A 97 13.53 14.49 7.57
CA ILE A 97 12.42 15.31 7.08
C ILE A 97 12.15 16.50 8.02
N GLY A 98 12.24 16.28 9.34
CA GLY A 98 11.98 17.30 10.35
C GLY A 98 10.54 17.83 10.24
N ASP A 99 10.38 19.15 10.29
CA ASP A 99 9.08 19.83 10.23
C ASP A 99 8.49 19.96 8.81
N LYS A 100 9.17 19.40 7.80
CA LYS A 100 8.76 19.46 6.38
C LYS A 100 7.72 18.37 6.07
N SER A 101 6.62 18.34 6.81
CA SER A 101 5.55 17.35 6.63
C SER A 101 4.33 17.98 5.95
N GLY A 102 3.46 17.13 5.38
CA GLY A 102 2.17 17.54 4.86
C GLY A 102 2.10 17.79 3.36
N THR A 103 3.12 17.42 2.58
CA THR A 103 3.03 17.41 1.10
C THR A 103 1.80 16.61 0.67
N ARG A 104 0.89 17.22 -0.11
CA ARG A 104 -0.31 16.56 -0.63
C ARG A 104 0.07 15.56 -1.71
N VAL A 105 -0.21 14.29 -1.46
CA VAL A 105 0.20 13.18 -2.33
C VAL A 105 -1.02 12.49 -2.92
N PHE A 106 -0.98 12.22 -4.21
CA PHE A 106 -1.91 11.35 -4.89
C PHE A 106 -1.19 10.09 -5.38
N LEU A 107 -1.68 8.92 -5.01
CA LEU A 107 -1.22 7.66 -5.57
C LEU A 107 -2.10 7.30 -6.77
N TYR A 108 -1.49 7.08 -7.92
CA TYR A 108 -2.18 6.65 -9.12
C TYR A 108 -1.71 5.24 -9.51
N ASP A 109 -2.63 4.30 -9.37
CA ASP A 109 -2.42 2.89 -9.74
C ASP A 109 -2.74 2.65 -11.22
N SER A 110 -3.97 2.98 -11.61
CA SER A 110 -4.52 2.68 -12.95
C SER A 110 -5.86 3.39 -13.15
N GLY A 111 -6.51 3.15 -14.30
CA GLY A 111 -7.87 3.61 -14.59
C GLY A 111 -7.90 4.99 -15.22
N GLU A 112 -8.18 5.06 -16.55
CA GLU A 112 -8.24 6.31 -17.30
C GLU A 112 -9.55 7.07 -17.09
N ASP A 113 -10.70 6.37 -17.05
CA ASP A 113 -12.00 6.98 -16.79
C ASP A 113 -12.16 7.42 -15.34
N LYS A 114 -11.76 6.57 -14.42
CA LYS A 114 -11.78 6.80 -12.98
C LYS A 114 -10.49 6.27 -12.37
N PRO A 115 -9.68 7.11 -11.72
CA PRO A 115 -8.42 6.66 -11.15
C PRO A 115 -8.67 5.67 -10.02
N PHE A 116 -7.92 4.56 -10.05
CA PHE A 116 -7.81 3.60 -8.97
C PHE A 116 -6.66 4.03 -8.06
N THR A 117 -6.89 4.03 -6.76
CA THR A 117 -5.98 4.64 -5.77
C THR A 117 -6.08 4.00 -4.41
N ALA A 118 -5.11 4.29 -3.55
CA ALA A 118 -5.09 3.89 -2.15
C ALA A 118 -6.00 4.80 -1.31
N GLY A 119 -6.91 4.18 -0.56
CA GLY A 119 -7.79 4.84 0.40
C GLY A 119 -7.23 4.80 1.84
N LYS A 120 -8.11 5.09 2.80
CA LYS A 120 -7.81 5.23 4.23
C LYS A 120 -7.13 4.01 4.84
N PHE A 121 -7.46 2.78 4.38
CA PHE A 121 -7.02 1.54 4.99
C PHE A 121 -5.87 0.84 4.25
N ALA A 122 -5.35 1.44 3.18
CA ALA A 122 -4.25 0.89 2.40
C ALA A 122 -2.89 1.18 3.03
N ILE A 123 -1.97 0.22 2.98
CA ILE A 123 -0.59 0.40 3.48
C ILE A 123 0.12 1.59 2.79
N PRO A 124 -0.08 1.89 1.50
CA PRO A 124 0.53 3.07 0.89
C PRO A 124 0.12 4.40 1.55
N THR A 125 -1.07 4.48 2.16
CA THR A 125 -1.48 5.67 2.92
C THR A 125 -0.59 5.86 4.16
N ALA A 126 -0.27 4.77 4.88
CA ALA A 126 0.68 4.80 5.97
C ALA A 126 2.10 5.14 5.48
N MET A 127 2.53 4.53 4.37
CA MET A 127 3.85 4.78 3.77
C MET A 127 4.05 6.23 3.37
N ILE A 128 3.04 6.85 2.75
CA ILE A 128 3.04 8.28 2.40
C ILE A 128 3.21 9.14 3.67
N SER A 129 2.50 8.80 4.75
CA SER A 129 2.63 9.50 6.04
C SER A 129 4.04 9.37 6.63
N GLU A 130 4.62 8.17 6.62
CA GLU A 130 6.00 7.95 7.09
C GLU A 130 7.04 8.71 6.26
N ALA A 131 6.75 8.93 4.97
CA ALA A 131 7.60 9.70 4.05
C ALA A 131 7.39 11.23 4.14
N GLY A 132 6.56 11.74 5.07
CA GLY A 132 6.29 13.18 5.26
C GLY A 132 5.21 13.74 4.35
N GLY A 133 4.43 12.88 3.67
CA GLY A 133 3.29 13.29 2.85
C GLY A 133 1.94 13.12 3.55
N THR A 134 0.90 13.58 2.88
CA THR A 134 -0.50 13.33 3.24
C THR A 134 -1.24 12.80 2.01
N ASN A 135 -1.74 11.58 2.09
CA ASN A 135 -2.57 11.05 1.01
C ASN A 135 -3.87 11.88 0.93
N ILE A 136 -4.14 12.47 -0.24
CA ILE A 136 -5.33 13.30 -0.45
C ILE A 136 -6.64 12.50 -0.48
N MET A 137 -6.57 11.15 -0.44
CA MET A 137 -7.71 10.24 -0.52
C MET A 137 -8.01 9.52 0.81
N THR A 138 -7.64 10.11 1.95
CA THR A 138 -7.87 9.52 3.29
C THR A 138 -9.34 9.46 3.72
N ASP A 139 -10.25 10.13 3.02
CA ASP A 139 -11.69 10.04 3.19
C ASP A 139 -12.33 8.90 2.37
N LEU A 140 -11.57 8.25 1.49
CA LEU A 140 -12.03 7.06 0.78
C LEU A 140 -12.01 5.87 1.73
N ASP A 141 -13.20 5.48 2.21
CA ASP A 141 -13.40 4.50 3.28
C ASP A 141 -13.23 3.05 2.81
N THR A 142 -12.08 2.80 2.21
CA THR A 142 -11.65 1.48 1.69
C THR A 142 -10.13 1.37 1.75
N SER A 143 -9.59 0.17 1.49
CA SER A 143 -8.16 -0.02 1.23
C SER A 143 -7.82 0.51 -0.16
N TRP A 144 -8.39 -0.07 -1.20
CA TRP A 144 -8.20 0.36 -2.57
C TRP A 144 -9.55 0.62 -3.24
N GLY A 145 -9.63 1.68 -4.06
CA GLY A 145 -10.88 2.05 -4.71
C GLY A 145 -10.71 3.10 -5.78
N THR A 146 -11.83 3.46 -6.41
CA THR A 146 -11.86 4.48 -7.45
C THR A 146 -12.37 5.81 -6.91
N THR A 147 -11.90 6.91 -7.52
CA THR A 147 -12.41 8.26 -7.31
C THR A 147 -12.69 8.95 -8.65
N SER A 148 -12.91 10.25 -8.69
CA SER A 148 -13.01 11.01 -9.93
C SER A 148 -11.79 11.90 -10.15
N TRP A 149 -11.46 12.17 -11.41
CA TRP A 149 -10.37 13.09 -11.78
C TRP A 149 -10.63 14.51 -11.28
N GLU A 150 -11.89 14.94 -11.24
CA GLU A 150 -12.30 16.24 -10.70
C GLU A 150 -12.00 16.34 -9.21
N THR A 151 -12.26 15.26 -8.45
CA THR A 151 -11.93 15.21 -7.02
C THR A 151 -10.42 15.34 -6.81
N VAL A 152 -9.62 14.58 -7.56
CA VAL A 152 -8.15 14.65 -7.47
C VAL A 152 -7.64 16.04 -7.83
N ALA A 153 -8.09 16.61 -8.96
CA ALA A 153 -7.68 17.94 -9.41
C ALA A 153 -8.06 19.06 -8.42
N THR A 154 -9.27 18.99 -7.85
CA THR A 154 -9.72 19.94 -6.82
C THR A 154 -8.86 19.92 -5.57
N ARG A 155 -8.36 18.75 -5.18
CA ARG A 155 -7.45 18.58 -4.04
C ARG A 155 -6.01 18.99 -4.35
N ASN A 156 -5.72 19.23 -5.61
CA ASN A 156 -4.44 19.75 -6.13
C ASN A 156 -3.21 19.08 -5.50
N PRO A 157 -2.91 17.82 -5.83
CA PRO A 157 -1.72 17.14 -5.29
C PRO A 157 -0.44 17.88 -5.68
N GLU A 158 0.52 17.89 -4.75
CA GLU A 158 1.86 18.48 -4.93
C GLU A 158 2.88 17.43 -5.35
N PHE A 159 2.53 16.15 -5.16
CA PHE A 159 3.40 15.01 -5.45
C PHE A 159 2.57 13.80 -5.91
N LEU A 160 3.13 13.00 -6.82
CA LEU A 160 2.51 11.77 -7.32
C LEU A 160 3.34 10.54 -6.93
N VAL A 161 2.64 9.49 -6.52
CA VAL A 161 3.18 8.13 -6.47
C VAL A 161 2.54 7.36 -7.63
N LEU A 162 3.35 6.92 -8.58
CA LEU A 162 2.92 6.19 -9.77
C LEU A 162 3.24 4.71 -9.59
N LEU A 163 2.23 3.86 -9.79
CA LEU A 163 2.43 2.42 -9.70
C LEU A 163 3.02 1.88 -11.00
N ASP A 164 4.19 1.25 -10.92
CA ASP A 164 4.83 0.62 -12.06
C ASP A 164 4.62 -0.91 -12.04
N TYR A 165 3.86 -1.41 -13.01
CA TYR A 165 3.60 -2.84 -13.20
C TYR A 165 4.61 -3.52 -14.14
N GLN A 166 5.48 -2.77 -14.83
CA GLN A 166 6.29 -3.25 -15.95
C GLN A 166 7.77 -2.87 -15.85
N ASP A 167 8.36 -2.98 -14.67
CA ASP A 167 9.81 -2.78 -14.47
C ASP A 167 10.36 -1.55 -15.24
N ASP A 168 10.09 -0.35 -14.71
CA ASP A 168 10.57 0.96 -15.15
C ASP A 168 9.95 1.53 -16.45
N ALA A 169 9.05 0.83 -17.12
CA ALA A 169 8.39 1.32 -18.34
C ALA A 169 6.91 1.66 -18.17
N GLY A 170 6.21 1.04 -17.20
CA GLY A 170 4.77 1.20 -17.02
C GLY A 170 4.37 2.59 -16.50
N TYR A 171 5.15 3.16 -15.60
CA TYR A 171 4.86 4.48 -15.03
C TYR A 171 4.89 5.60 -16.08
N GLN A 172 5.67 5.46 -17.16
CA GLN A 172 5.74 6.49 -18.20
C GLN A 172 4.38 6.70 -18.88
N LYS A 173 3.64 5.63 -19.12
CA LYS A 173 2.28 5.72 -19.68
C LYS A 173 1.33 6.44 -18.74
N LEU A 174 1.41 6.15 -17.43
CA LEU A 174 0.61 6.84 -16.41
C LEU A 174 0.96 8.33 -16.37
N LEU A 175 2.23 8.67 -16.41
CA LEU A 175 2.70 10.05 -16.38
C LEU A 175 2.27 10.84 -17.64
N ASP A 176 2.40 10.24 -18.83
CA ASP A 176 1.99 10.84 -20.08
C ASP A 176 0.49 11.07 -20.15
N PHE A 177 -0.29 10.10 -19.64
CA PHE A 177 -1.73 10.25 -19.46
C PHE A 177 -2.06 11.45 -18.56
N LEU A 178 -1.45 11.55 -17.37
CA LEU A 178 -1.70 12.66 -16.44
C LEU A 178 -1.32 14.02 -17.04
N LYS A 179 -0.22 14.10 -17.80
CA LYS A 179 0.22 15.32 -18.51
C LYS A 179 -0.75 15.74 -19.61
N SER A 180 -1.44 14.80 -20.24
CA SER A 180 -2.43 15.09 -21.27
C SER A 180 -3.85 15.31 -20.74
N HIS A 181 -4.14 14.80 -19.53
CA HIS A 181 -5.49 14.85 -18.95
C HIS A 181 -5.90 16.29 -18.57
N PRO A 182 -7.06 16.78 -19.07
CA PRO A 182 -7.46 18.19 -18.92
C PRO A 182 -7.45 18.73 -17.49
N ALA A 183 -7.91 17.91 -16.52
CA ALA A 183 -7.94 18.31 -15.11
C ALA A 183 -6.58 18.16 -14.42
N MET A 184 -5.82 17.09 -14.73
CA MET A 184 -4.59 16.76 -14.00
C MET A 184 -3.40 17.61 -14.43
N LYS A 185 -3.30 18.00 -15.70
CA LYS A 185 -2.20 18.83 -16.23
C LYS A 185 -2.04 20.17 -15.50
N GLU A 186 -3.10 20.65 -14.85
CA GLU A 186 -3.11 21.92 -14.11
C GLU A 186 -2.71 21.76 -12.63
N THR A 187 -2.56 20.54 -12.12
CA THR A 187 -2.14 20.28 -10.73
C THR A 187 -0.66 20.59 -10.50
N ASP A 188 -0.31 20.97 -9.28
CA ASP A 188 1.06 21.34 -8.92
C ASP A 188 2.05 20.20 -9.16
N ALA A 189 1.66 18.97 -8.86
CA ALA A 189 2.50 17.80 -9.09
C ALA A 189 2.86 17.60 -10.56
N VAL A 190 1.89 17.71 -11.46
CA VAL A 190 2.11 17.51 -12.91
C VAL A 190 2.88 18.68 -13.51
N LYS A 191 2.53 19.93 -13.18
CA LYS A 191 3.24 21.13 -13.65
C LYS A 191 4.71 21.13 -13.26
N ASN A 192 5.02 20.71 -12.04
CA ASN A 192 6.38 20.71 -11.50
C ASN A 192 7.11 19.38 -11.72
N ASN A 193 6.48 18.41 -12.41
CA ASN A 193 7.03 17.07 -12.68
C ASN A 193 7.52 16.38 -11.39
N ARG A 194 6.73 16.48 -10.29
CA ARG A 194 7.05 15.94 -8.97
C ARG A 194 6.39 14.60 -8.77
N PHE A 195 7.16 13.54 -8.92
CA PHE A 195 6.66 12.17 -8.76
C PHE A 195 7.77 11.18 -8.34
N VAL A 196 7.34 10.01 -7.89
CA VAL A 196 8.15 8.80 -7.78
C VAL A 196 7.37 7.63 -8.39
N ALA A 197 8.07 6.78 -9.13
CA ALA A 197 7.53 5.51 -9.59
C ALA A 197 7.97 4.40 -8.62
N LEU A 198 7.01 3.56 -8.21
CA LEU A 198 7.24 2.43 -7.33
C LEU A 198 6.62 1.17 -7.95
N ARG A 199 7.33 0.06 -7.85
CA ARG A 199 6.84 -1.22 -8.36
C ARG A 199 5.69 -1.74 -7.49
N TYR A 200 4.86 -2.59 -8.06
CA TYR A 200 3.73 -3.21 -7.36
C TYR A 200 4.13 -3.82 -6.00
N ALA A 201 5.23 -4.58 -5.96
CA ALA A 201 5.74 -5.19 -4.74
C ALA A 201 6.19 -4.18 -3.66
N GLU A 202 6.51 -2.96 -4.04
CA GLU A 202 6.89 -1.88 -3.10
C GLU A 202 5.68 -1.19 -2.46
N LEU A 203 4.49 -1.36 -3.02
CA LEU A 203 3.22 -0.77 -2.54
C LEU A 203 2.26 -1.80 -1.94
N THR A 204 2.63 -3.08 -1.97
CA THR A 204 1.92 -4.15 -1.29
C THR A 204 2.53 -4.42 0.08
N PRO A 205 1.77 -4.81 1.12
CA PRO A 205 2.34 -5.06 2.44
C PRO A 205 3.47 -6.08 2.41
N GLY A 206 4.68 -5.64 2.75
CA GLY A 206 5.87 -6.48 2.73
C GLY A 206 7.16 -5.72 3.07
N PRO A 207 8.30 -6.43 3.19
CA PRO A 207 9.59 -5.83 3.56
C PRO A 207 10.05 -4.69 2.65
N ALA A 208 9.66 -4.72 1.36
CA ALA A 208 10.01 -3.68 0.38
C ALA A 208 9.40 -2.30 0.70
N ASN A 209 8.38 -2.23 1.56
CA ASN A 209 7.75 -0.97 1.94
C ASN A 209 8.73 0.01 2.60
N ILE A 210 9.70 -0.48 3.36
CA ILE A 210 10.65 0.38 4.11
C ILE A 210 11.56 1.14 3.13
N GLU A 211 12.12 0.44 2.16
CA GLU A 211 12.92 1.06 1.10
C GLU A 211 12.09 2.01 0.24
N ALA A 212 10.84 1.64 -0.07
CA ALA A 212 9.92 2.48 -0.83
C ALA A 212 9.58 3.79 -0.09
N ILE A 213 9.42 3.75 1.25
CA ILE A 213 9.24 4.95 2.07
C ILE A 213 10.47 5.85 1.96
N ALA A 214 11.68 5.30 2.01
CA ALA A 214 12.90 6.07 1.83
C ALA A 214 12.99 6.72 0.44
N LYS A 215 12.59 6.00 -0.62
CA LYS A 215 12.51 6.53 -1.99
C LYS A 215 11.50 7.68 -2.09
N MET A 216 10.30 7.51 -1.53
CA MET A 216 9.27 8.55 -1.48
C MET A 216 9.77 9.80 -0.73
N ALA A 217 10.33 9.61 0.47
CA ALA A 217 10.84 10.70 1.30
C ALA A 217 11.92 11.52 0.57
N LYS A 218 12.89 10.84 -0.04
CA LYS A 218 13.95 11.49 -0.82
C LYS A 218 13.41 12.24 -2.03
N ALA A 219 12.40 11.68 -2.73
CA ALA A 219 11.82 12.33 -3.89
C ALA A 219 10.92 13.52 -3.53
N MET A 220 10.22 13.46 -2.38
CA MET A 220 9.39 14.56 -1.87
C MET A 220 10.21 15.69 -1.25
N HIS A 221 11.30 15.36 -0.57
CA HIS A 221 12.13 16.27 0.25
C HIS A 221 13.62 16.15 -0.12
N PRO A 222 14.01 16.38 -1.40
CA PRO A 222 15.39 16.15 -1.85
C PRO A 222 16.44 16.97 -1.07
N GLU A 223 16.03 18.10 -0.51
CA GLU A 223 16.89 18.97 0.29
C GLU A 223 17.18 18.42 1.70
N ALA A 224 16.48 17.34 2.12
CA ALA A 224 16.69 16.69 3.43
C ALA A 224 17.63 15.48 3.35
N PHE A 225 17.96 15.01 2.15
CA PHE A 225 18.74 13.81 1.86
C PHE A 225 19.98 14.09 0.99
#